data_3f9ac261b03950438ac62778b52b09bf
#
_entry.id   3f9ac261b03950438ac62778b52b09bf
#
_cell.length_a   1.000
_cell.length_b   1.000
_cell.length_c   1.000
_cell.angle_alpha   90.00
_cell.angle_beta   90.00
_cell.angle_gamma   90.00
#
_symmetry.space_group_name_H-M   'P 1'
#
loop_
_entity.id
_entity.type
_entity.pdbx_description
1 polymer ?
#
loop_
_entity_poly.entity_id
_entity_poly.type
_entity_poly.pdbx_seq_one_letter_code
_entity_poly.pdbx_strand_id
1 'polypeptide(L)'
;MCARTIAQVSDSDKIVVEKSTVPVRTAQAVRRVLECNEKGLKFQVLSNPEFLAEGTAIPDLMKPDRVLIGGVQSEEGIKAAETLASVYANWVPREQVLTTNLWSSELSKLVANAFLAQRVSSINSISALCEATGANVSEITRAVGMDDRIGKRFLNSSIGFGGSCFQKDILNLVYLCETYGLKECAEYWNHVIKMNDYQKKRFSEKMVHTMFNTVTGKKIAVLGYAFKKDTGDVRETPSMFVVRDLVLEQAKIHVYDPQVSREDMWTEMDYTCSMNATTHPGLEEAVTTSPDAYSACDGAHALAVLTEWDEFKTLDYERIYNSMAKPAFIFDGRNILDHEGLRKIGFEVHAIGKPDPNKFSDL
;
A
#
# COMPACT_ATOMS: atom_id res chain seq x y z
N MET A 1 0.15 -28.58 -3.21
CA MET A 1 -0.21 -29.42 -2.03
C MET A 1 -1.73 -29.53 -1.92
N CYS A 2 -2.51 -28.46 -1.74
CA CYS A 2 -3.97 -28.52 -1.54
C CYS A 2 -4.75 -29.33 -2.58
N ALA A 3 -4.50 -29.15 -3.89
CA ALA A 3 -5.19 -29.90 -4.94
C ALA A 3 -5.01 -31.42 -4.80
N ARG A 4 -3.81 -31.89 -4.44
CA ARG A 4 -3.56 -33.32 -4.21
C ARG A 4 -4.33 -33.85 -2.99
N THR A 5 -4.35 -33.07 -1.91
CA THR A 5 -5.13 -33.43 -0.72
C THR A 5 -6.62 -33.51 -1.05
N ILE A 6 -7.18 -32.53 -1.79
CA ILE A 6 -8.58 -32.56 -2.24
C ILE A 6 -8.87 -33.84 -3.06
N ALA A 7 -8.00 -34.16 -4.04
CA ALA A 7 -8.17 -35.38 -4.85
C ALA A 7 -8.18 -36.67 -4.01
N GLN A 8 -7.33 -36.72 -2.98
CA GLN A 8 -7.20 -37.91 -2.11
C GLN A 8 -8.41 -38.09 -1.18
N VAL A 9 -8.89 -37.00 -0.55
CA VAL A 9 -9.92 -37.08 0.50
C VAL A 9 -11.35 -37.01 -0.02
N SER A 10 -11.55 -36.54 -1.27
CA SER A 10 -12.90 -36.41 -1.83
C SER A 10 -13.52 -37.78 -2.12
N ASP A 11 -14.81 -37.93 -1.81
CA ASP A 11 -15.62 -39.12 -2.04
C ASP A 11 -16.76 -38.93 -3.05
N SER A 12 -16.85 -37.71 -3.62
CA SER A 12 -17.82 -37.35 -4.65
C SER A 12 -17.30 -36.22 -5.51
N ASP A 13 -17.93 -35.98 -6.65
CA ASP A 13 -17.68 -34.80 -7.51
C ASP A 13 -17.77 -33.49 -6.72
N LYS A 14 -16.88 -32.54 -7.05
CA LYS A 14 -16.78 -31.26 -6.31
C LYS A 14 -16.60 -30.07 -7.26
N ILE A 15 -17.10 -28.93 -6.82
CA ILE A 15 -16.68 -27.63 -7.32
C ILE A 15 -15.57 -27.13 -6.39
N VAL A 16 -14.36 -26.95 -6.94
CA VAL A 16 -13.18 -26.46 -6.23
C VAL A 16 -13.02 -24.99 -6.59
N VAL A 17 -13.05 -24.12 -5.58
CA VAL A 17 -12.99 -22.67 -5.78
C VAL A 17 -11.62 -22.15 -5.33
N GLU A 18 -10.90 -21.54 -6.24
CA GLU A 18 -9.66 -20.83 -5.96
C GLU A 18 -9.97 -19.38 -5.58
N LYS A 19 -9.76 -19.06 -4.31
CA LYS A 19 -10.08 -17.75 -3.74
C LYS A 19 -8.86 -16.82 -3.72
N SER A 20 -7.65 -17.37 -3.62
CA SER A 20 -6.39 -16.64 -3.52
C SER A 20 -6.05 -15.89 -4.80
N THR A 21 -5.28 -14.79 -4.66
CA THR A 21 -4.65 -14.13 -5.81
C THR A 21 -3.50 -15.00 -6.33
N VAL A 22 -3.59 -15.38 -7.58
CA VAL A 22 -2.67 -16.34 -8.22
C VAL A 22 -2.27 -15.87 -9.63
N PRO A 23 -1.13 -16.33 -10.16
CA PRO A 23 -0.78 -16.13 -11.56
C PRO A 23 -1.80 -16.76 -12.51
N VAL A 24 -1.98 -16.16 -13.68
CA VAL A 24 -2.83 -16.72 -14.74
C VAL A 24 -2.39 -18.15 -15.07
N ARG A 25 -3.35 -19.06 -15.28
CA ARG A 25 -3.23 -20.51 -15.50
C ARG A 25 -2.99 -21.35 -14.25
N THR A 26 -3.04 -20.80 -13.06
CA THR A 26 -2.95 -21.59 -11.82
C THR A 26 -4.13 -22.55 -11.70
N ALA A 27 -5.36 -22.09 -11.94
CA ALA A 27 -6.55 -22.95 -11.90
C ALA A 27 -6.48 -24.08 -12.95
N GLN A 28 -5.84 -23.86 -14.11
CA GLN A 28 -5.57 -24.91 -15.08
C GLN A 28 -4.60 -25.97 -14.51
N ALA A 29 -3.57 -25.56 -13.80
CA ALA A 29 -2.63 -26.49 -13.16
C ALA A 29 -3.32 -27.28 -12.02
N VAL A 30 -4.14 -26.60 -11.21
CA VAL A 30 -4.98 -27.23 -10.17
C VAL A 30 -5.90 -28.27 -10.78
N ARG A 31 -6.59 -27.91 -11.86
CA ARG A 31 -7.48 -28.83 -12.60
C ARG A 31 -6.75 -30.08 -13.06
N ARG A 32 -5.58 -29.97 -13.70
CA ARG A 32 -4.77 -31.11 -14.14
C ARG A 32 -4.41 -32.06 -12.99
N VAL A 33 -4.07 -31.51 -11.82
CA VAL A 33 -3.78 -32.31 -10.63
C VAL A 33 -5.02 -33.06 -10.15
N LEU A 34 -6.17 -32.42 -10.14
CA LEU A 34 -7.45 -33.03 -9.72
C LEU A 34 -7.96 -34.09 -10.71
N GLU A 35 -7.73 -33.92 -12.02
CA GLU A 35 -8.08 -34.87 -13.05
C GLU A 35 -7.28 -36.20 -12.95
N CYS A 36 -6.11 -36.19 -12.30
CA CYS A 36 -5.31 -37.37 -12.03
C CYS A 36 -5.79 -38.20 -10.81
N ASN A 37 -7.02 -38.01 -10.30
CA ASN A 37 -7.53 -38.79 -9.20
C ASN A 37 -7.86 -40.24 -9.62
N GLU A 38 -7.53 -41.19 -8.75
CA GLU A 38 -7.75 -42.62 -9.00
C GLU A 38 -9.22 -43.06 -8.81
N LYS A 39 -10.05 -42.21 -8.23
CA LYS A 39 -11.45 -42.50 -7.89
C LYS A 39 -12.42 -42.22 -9.04
N GLY A 40 -11.94 -41.66 -10.17
CA GLY A 40 -12.77 -41.30 -11.32
C GLY A 40 -13.73 -40.10 -11.03
N LEU A 41 -13.46 -39.31 -9.99
CA LEU A 41 -14.28 -38.18 -9.59
C LEU A 41 -14.07 -36.99 -10.55
N LYS A 42 -15.14 -36.24 -10.80
CA LYS A 42 -15.13 -35.05 -11.63
C LYS A 42 -15.01 -33.80 -10.75
N PHE A 43 -14.06 -32.93 -11.11
CA PHE A 43 -13.84 -31.67 -10.43
C PHE A 43 -14.04 -30.50 -11.40
N GLN A 44 -14.88 -29.54 -11.02
CA GLN A 44 -14.93 -28.25 -11.69
C GLN A 44 -14.10 -27.25 -10.90
N VAL A 45 -13.15 -26.56 -11.54
CA VAL A 45 -12.31 -25.55 -10.89
C VAL A 45 -12.77 -24.19 -11.31
N LEU A 46 -13.06 -23.34 -10.32
CA LEU A 46 -13.47 -21.95 -10.50
C LEU A 46 -12.43 -21.00 -9.91
N SER A 47 -12.19 -19.87 -10.55
CA SER A 47 -11.48 -18.72 -9.99
C SER A 47 -12.50 -17.74 -9.41
N ASN A 48 -12.34 -17.38 -8.14
CA ASN A 48 -13.20 -16.40 -7.47
C ASN A 48 -12.34 -15.48 -6.60
N PRO A 49 -11.54 -14.60 -7.22
CA PRO A 49 -10.68 -13.69 -6.48
C PRO A 49 -11.47 -12.75 -5.60
N GLU A 50 -10.90 -12.40 -4.45
CA GLU A 50 -11.44 -11.37 -3.57
C GLU A 50 -10.91 -9.98 -3.95
N PHE A 51 -11.70 -8.93 -3.66
CA PHE A 51 -11.34 -7.52 -3.87
C PHE A 51 -11.46 -6.72 -2.57
N LEU A 52 -11.23 -7.38 -1.45
CA LEU A 52 -11.36 -6.79 -0.11
C LEU A 52 -10.19 -5.83 0.17
N ALA A 53 -10.50 -4.76 0.90
CA ALA A 53 -9.47 -3.88 1.43
C ALA A 53 -9.18 -4.26 2.88
N GLU A 54 -7.92 -4.25 3.26
CA GLU A 54 -7.52 -4.44 4.64
C GLU A 54 -8.11 -3.34 5.53
N GLY A 55 -8.52 -3.68 6.74
CA GLY A 55 -9.27 -2.77 7.63
C GLY A 55 -10.79 -2.75 7.39
N THR A 56 -11.26 -3.04 6.16
CA THR A 56 -12.70 -3.04 5.81
C THR A 56 -13.20 -4.37 5.22
N ALA A 57 -12.42 -5.44 5.37
CA ALA A 57 -12.67 -6.72 4.70
C ALA A 57 -14.07 -7.31 4.95
N ILE A 58 -14.62 -7.22 6.19
CA ILE A 58 -15.96 -7.74 6.50
C ILE A 58 -17.06 -6.92 5.83
N PRO A 59 -17.11 -5.59 5.95
CA PRO A 59 -18.05 -4.77 5.18
C PRO A 59 -17.95 -5.00 3.66
N ASP A 60 -16.74 -5.08 3.11
CA ASP A 60 -16.52 -5.31 1.68
C ASP A 60 -17.00 -6.69 1.21
N LEU A 61 -16.89 -7.72 2.07
CA LEU A 61 -17.43 -9.05 1.78
C LEU A 61 -18.96 -9.08 1.78
N MET A 62 -19.58 -8.35 2.71
CA MET A 62 -21.05 -8.33 2.87
C MET A 62 -21.73 -7.42 1.85
N LYS A 63 -21.06 -6.36 1.39
CA LYS A 63 -21.55 -5.42 0.38
C LYS A 63 -20.44 -5.11 -0.65
N PRO A 64 -20.06 -6.11 -1.46
CA PRO A 64 -18.99 -5.93 -2.44
C PRO A 64 -19.46 -5.05 -3.61
N ASP A 65 -18.56 -4.26 -4.20
CA ASP A 65 -18.84 -3.59 -5.48
C ASP A 65 -19.15 -4.61 -6.59
N ARG A 66 -18.51 -5.78 -6.52
CA ARG A 66 -18.70 -6.91 -7.43
C ARG A 66 -18.18 -8.22 -6.86
N VAL A 67 -18.75 -9.32 -7.29
CA VAL A 67 -18.20 -10.69 -7.15
C VAL A 67 -17.80 -11.17 -8.54
N LEU A 68 -16.58 -11.67 -8.70
CA LEU A 68 -16.09 -12.19 -9.97
C LEU A 68 -15.93 -13.71 -9.88
N ILE A 69 -16.53 -14.45 -10.82
CA ILE A 69 -16.44 -15.91 -10.89
C ILE A 69 -15.97 -16.30 -12.30
N GLY A 70 -14.78 -16.89 -12.38
CA GLY A 70 -14.22 -17.45 -13.59
C GLY A 70 -14.41 -18.95 -13.68
N GLY A 71 -14.90 -19.44 -14.79
CA GLY A 71 -15.07 -20.87 -15.05
C GLY A 71 -14.69 -21.27 -16.47
N VAL A 72 -14.51 -22.58 -16.67
CA VAL A 72 -14.36 -23.12 -18.03
C VAL A 72 -15.65 -22.87 -18.80
N GLN A 73 -15.55 -22.51 -20.07
CA GLN A 73 -16.69 -22.17 -20.93
C GLN A 73 -17.31 -23.44 -21.56
N SER A 74 -17.46 -24.51 -20.77
CA SER A 74 -18.24 -25.70 -21.08
C SER A 74 -19.58 -25.65 -20.33
N GLU A 75 -20.53 -26.49 -20.72
CA GLU A 75 -21.83 -26.57 -20.05
C GLU A 75 -21.70 -26.85 -18.55
N GLU A 76 -20.80 -27.80 -18.17
CA GLU A 76 -20.54 -28.13 -16.78
C GLU A 76 -19.83 -26.98 -16.02
N GLY A 77 -18.90 -26.29 -16.70
CA GLY A 77 -18.19 -25.16 -16.12
C GLY A 77 -19.10 -23.97 -15.88
N ILE A 78 -20.00 -23.67 -16.81
CA ILE A 78 -21.02 -22.63 -16.67
C ILE A 78 -21.99 -22.99 -15.52
N LYS A 79 -22.45 -24.23 -15.45
CA LYS A 79 -23.31 -24.72 -14.37
C LYS A 79 -22.61 -24.61 -13.00
N ALA A 80 -21.33 -24.93 -12.93
CA ALA A 80 -20.54 -24.78 -11.70
C ALA A 80 -20.44 -23.30 -11.29
N ALA A 81 -20.17 -22.40 -12.23
CA ALA A 81 -20.11 -20.95 -11.97
C ALA A 81 -21.47 -20.39 -11.50
N GLU A 82 -22.60 -20.81 -12.11
CA GLU A 82 -23.94 -20.44 -11.64
C GLU A 82 -24.25 -21.02 -10.26
N THR A 83 -23.77 -22.21 -9.95
CA THR A 83 -23.92 -22.80 -8.60
C THR A 83 -23.23 -21.93 -7.55
N LEU A 84 -21.99 -21.46 -7.82
CA LEU A 84 -21.30 -20.54 -6.92
C LEU A 84 -21.98 -19.17 -6.87
N ALA A 85 -22.47 -18.66 -8.00
CA ALA A 85 -23.22 -17.42 -8.08
C ALA A 85 -24.48 -17.46 -7.19
N SER A 86 -25.20 -18.59 -7.18
CA SER A 86 -26.37 -18.78 -6.32
C SER A 86 -26.07 -18.73 -4.83
N VAL A 87 -24.85 -19.12 -4.43
CA VAL A 87 -24.40 -18.97 -3.03
C VAL A 87 -24.28 -17.48 -2.67
N TYR A 88 -23.61 -16.69 -3.52
CA TYR A 88 -23.47 -15.24 -3.30
C TYR A 88 -24.82 -14.52 -3.36
N ALA A 89 -25.75 -14.96 -4.19
CA ALA A 89 -27.09 -14.36 -4.33
C ALA A 89 -27.91 -14.33 -3.03
N ASN A 90 -27.48 -15.04 -1.98
CA ASN A 90 -28.12 -14.96 -0.67
C ASN A 90 -27.91 -13.59 0.03
N TRP A 91 -26.86 -12.81 -0.36
CA TRP A 91 -26.57 -11.50 0.23
C TRP A 91 -26.05 -10.46 -0.76
N VAL A 92 -25.70 -10.84 -1.99
CA VAL A 92 -25.22 -9.95 -3.03
C VAL A 92 -26.21 -9.90 -4.18
N PRO A 93 -26.66 -8.72 -4.66
CA PRO A 93 -27.51 -8.61 -5.83
C PRO A 93 -26.92 -9.34 -7.04
N ARG A 94 -27.75 -10.07 -7.80
CA ARG A 94 -27.28 -10.92 -8.91
C ARG A 94 -26.51 -10.13 -9.99
N GLU A 95 -26.91 -8.89 -10.25
CA GLU A 95 -26.27 -7.97 -11.20
C GLU A 95 -24.83 -7.59 -10.79
N GLN A 96 -24.45 -7.74 -9.53
CA GLN A 96 -23.08 -7.53 -9.05
C GLN A 96 -22.22 -8.80 -9.12
N VAL A 97 -22.82 -9.97 -9.47
CA VAL A 97 -22.09 -11.22 -9.65
C VAL A 97 -21.77 -11.41 -11.12
N LEU A 98 -20.49 -11.19 -11.48
CA LEU A 98 -19.98 -11.28 -12.85
C LEU A 98 -19.39 -12.66 -13.09
N THR A 99 -19.80 -13.30 -14.20
CA THR A 99 -19.20 -14.56 -14.65
C THR A 99 -18.34 -14.32 -15.89
N THR A 100 -17.19 -15.00 -15.96
CA THR A 100 -16.23 -14.86 -17.08
C THR A 100 -15.46 -16.16 -17.30
N ASN A 101 -14.55 -16.18 -18.29
CA ASN A 101 -13.64 -17.29 -18.42
C ASN A 101 -12.60 -17.32 -17.28
N LEU A 102 -12.01 -18.47 -17.07
CA LEU A 102 -11.11 -18.75 -15.93
C LEU A 102 -9.92 -17.79 -15.88
N TRP A 103 -9.22 -17.59 -17.01
CA TRP A 103 -8.01 -16.81 -17.07
C TRP A 103 -8.27 -15.29 -16.97
N SER A 104 -9.38 -14.82 -17.52
CA SER A 104 -9.79 -13.41 -17.35
C SER A 104 -10.08 -13.10 -15.87
N SER A 105 -10.67 -14.05 -15.14
CA SER A 105 -10.90 -13.89 -13.69
C SER A 105 -9.58 -13.77 -12.92
N GLU A 106 -8.63 -14.70 -13.14
CA GLU A 106 -7.31 -14.66 -12.49
C GLU A 106 -6.57 -13.35 -12.80
N LEU A 107 -6.55 -12.93 -14.07
CA LEU A 107 -5.86 -11.71 -14.48
C LEU A 107 -6.53 -10.45 -13.93
N SER A 108 -7.86 -10.42 -13.83
CA SER A 108 -8.60 -9.25 -13.36
C SER A 108 -8.19 -8.78 -11.97
N LYS A 109 -7.84 -9.72 -11.06
CA LYS A 109 -7.37 -9.36 -9.71
C LYS A 109 -6.04 -8.63 -9.76
N LEU A 110 -5.07 -9.16 -10.52
CA LEU A 110 -3.75 -8.54 -10.68
C LEU A 110 -3.88 -7.14 -11.32
N VAL A 111 -4.68 -7.05 -12.38
CA VAL A 111 -4.93 -5.78 -13.09
C VAL A 111 -5.59 -4.76 -12.17
N ALA A 112 -6.59 -5.14 -11.37
CA ALA A 112 -7.25 -4.22 -10.45
C ALA A 112 -6.25 -3.59 -9.46
N ASN A 113 -5.41 -4.42 -8.83
CA ASN A 113 -4.39 -3.92 -7.90
C ASN A 113 -3.32 -3.07 -8.60
N ALA A 114 -2.91 -3.45 -9.82
CA ALA A 114 -1.96 -2.69 -10.61
C ALA A 114 -2.51 -1.30 -11.00
N PHE A 115 -3.79 -1.20 -11.41
CA PHE A 115 -4.43 0.09 -11.70
C PHE A 115 -4.56 0.98 -10.47
N LEU A 116 -4.90 0.43 -9.31
CA LEU A 116 -4.96 1.20 -8.06
C LEU A 116 -3.58 1.77 -7.69
N ALA A 117 -2.54 0.95 -7.74
CA ALA A 117 -1.17 1.37 -7.47
C ALA A 117 -0.66 2.39 -8.51
N GLN A 118 -0.97 2.19 -9.81
CA GLN A 118 -0.64 3.14 -10.86
C GLN A 118 -1.25 4.52 -10.61
N ARG A 119 -2.51 4.60 -10.16
CA ARG A 119 -3.14 5.89 -9.83
C ARG A 119 -2.37 6.63 -8.74
N VAL A 120 -1.95 5.92 -7.68
CA VAL A 120 -1.10 6.51 -6.62
C VAL A 120 0.24 6.94 -7.18
N SER A 121 0.92 6.11 -8.00
CA SER A 121 2.18 6.48 -8.64
C SER A 121 2.03 7.69 -9.55
N SER A 122 0.94 7.77 -10.32
CA SER A 122 0.67 8.89 -11.21
C SER A 122 0.55 10.20 -10.45
N ILE A 123 -0.26 10.27 -9.39
CA ILE A 123 -0.40 11.51 -8.62
C ILE A 123 0.88 11.85 -7.84
N ASN A 124 1.65 10.85 -7.41
CA ASN A 124 2.95 11.05 -6.77
C ASN A 124 3.98 11.65 -7.75
N SER A 125 3.98 11.24 -9.02
CA SER A 125 4.82 11.86 -10.05
C SER A 125 4.45 13.32 -10.27
N ILE A 126 3.16 13.65 -10.30
CA ILE A 126 2.67 15.04 -10.40
C ILE A 126 3.04 15.83 -9.15
N SER A 127 3.04 15.21 -7.96
CA SER A 127 3.44 15.89 -6.73
C SER A 127 4.89 16.41 -6.79
N ALA A 128 5.80 15.68 -7.43
CA ALA A 128 7.17 16.12 -7.64
C ALA A 128 7.24 17.35 -8.56
N LEU A 129 6.44 17.34 -9.63
CA LEU A 129 6.34 18.50 -10.54
C LEU A 129 5.75 19.72 -9.84
N CYS A 130 4.74 19.53 -8.98
CA CYS A 130 4.16 20.62 -8.19
C CYS A 130 5.21 21.32 -7.31
N GLU A 131 6.02 20.54 -6.59
CA GLU A 131 7.09 21.11 -5.74
C GLU A 131 8.15 21.86 -6.55
N ALA A 132 8.40 21.45 -7.79
CA ALA A 132 9.36 22.12 -8.68
C ALA A 132 8.81 23.43 -9.30
N THR A 133 7.49 23.50 -9.53
CA THR A 133 6.84 24.60 -10.27
C THR A 133 6.09 25.59 -9.39
N GLY A 134 5.92 25.30 -8.08
CA GLY A 134 5.09 26.13 -7.19
C GLY A 134 3.59 25.76 -7.22
N ALA A 135 3.17 24.77 -8.00
CA ALA A 135 1.80 24.29 -8.03
C ALA A 135 1.43 23.51 -6.76
N ASN A 136 0.12 23.36 -6.51
CA ASN A 136 -0.41 22.64 -5.35
C ASN A 136 -1.13 21.36 -5.81
N VAL A 137 -0.59 20.19 -5.44
CA VAL A 137 -1.13 18.89 -5.84
C VAL A 137 -2.57 18.69 -5.39
N SER A 138 -2.99 19.25 -4.24
CA SER A 138 -4.37 19.09 -3.74
C SER A 138 -5.38 19.81 -4.63
N GLU A 139 -5.01 20.94 -5.21
CA GLU A 139 -5.84 21.68 -6.16
C GLU A 139 -5.96 20.92 -7.48
N ILE A 140 -4.82 20.41 -7.98
CA ILE A 140 -4.79 19.56 -9.18
C ILE A 140 -5.65 18.30 -8.97
N THR A 141 -5.47 17.60 -7.85
CA THR A 141 -6.27 16.41 -7.53
C THR A 141 -7.76 16.70 -7.47
N ARG A 142 -8.14 17.86 -6.88
CA ARG A 142 -9.53 18.27 -6.84
C ARG A 142 -10.08 18.54 -8.23
N ALA A 143 -9.35 19.28 -9.06
CA ALA A 143 -9.77 19.62 -10.42
C ALA A 143 -9.88 18.38 -11.31
N VAL A 144 -8.83 17.54 -11.35
CA VAL A 144 -8.78 16.33 -12.16
C VAL A 144 -9.80 15.29 -11.67
N GLY A 145 -9.95 15.14 -10.35
CA GLY A 145 -10.88 14.19 -9.76
C GLY A 145 -12.37 14.54 -9.90
N MET A 146 -12.70 15.75 -10.35
CA MET A 146 -14.07 16.15 -10.69
C MET A 146 -14.54 15.64 -12.06
N ASP A 147 -13.62 15.22 -12.92
CA ASP A 147 -13.97 14.54 -14.18
C ASP A 147 -14.41 13.10 -13.84
N ASP A 148 -15.67 12.77 -14.12
CA ASP A 148 -16.27 11.45 -13.84
C ASP A 148 -15.52 10.30 -14.52
N ARG A 149 -14.85 10.55 -15.65
CA ARG A 149 -14.00 9.55 -16.33
C ARG A 149 -12.77 9.19 -15.53
N ILE A 150 -12.31 10.05 -14.65
CA ILE A 150 -11.14 9.87 -13.77
C ILE A 150 -11.59 9.50 -12.36
N GLY A 151 -12.46 10.31 -11.73
CA GLY A 151 -12.94 10.13 -10.38
C GLY A 151 -11.90 10.45 -9.31
N LYS A 152 -12.36 10.62 -8.07
CA LYS A 152 -11.55 11.14 -6.94
C LYS A 152 -10.70 10.09 -6.23
N ARG A 153 -11.05 8.80 -6.35
CA ARG A 153 -10.42 7.72 -5.57
C ARG A 153 -8.98 7.47 -6.03
N PHE A 154 -8.07 7.19 -5.08
CA PHE A 154 -6.65 6.88 -5.33
C PHE A 154 -5.84 8.00 -6.00
N LEU A 155 -6.23 9.25 -5.78
CA LEU A 155 -5.49 10.45 -6.25
C LEU A 155 -4.86 11.25 -5.09
N ASN A 156 -4.74 10.69 -3.89
CA ASN A 156 -4.05 11.35 -2.79
C ASN A 156 -2.53 11.12 -2.91
N SER A 157 -1.77 12.19 -3.05
CA SER A 157 -0.31 12.11 -3.02
C SER A 157 0.20 11.77 -1.62
N SER A 158 1.24 10.96 -1.55
CA SER A 158 1.81 10.45 -0.31
C SER A 158 3.28 10.09 -0.48
N ILE A 159 3.90 9.59 0.59
CA ILE A 159 5.27 9.03 0.53
C ILE A 159 5.39 7.75 -0.32
N GLY A 160 4.29 7.20 -0.80
CA GLY A 160 4.23 5.97 -1.58
C GLY A 160 3.13 5.05 -1.10
N PHE A 161 2.96 3.94 -1.83
CA PHE A 161 2.09 2.84 -1.42
C PHE A 161 2.92 1.70 -0.80
N GLY A 162 2.28 0.92 0.07
CA GLY A 162 2.81 -0.30 0.68
C GLY A 162 1.74 -1.38 0.78
N GLY A 163 1.92 -2.30 1.71
CA GLY A 163 1.06 -3.45 1.91
C GLY A 163 1.43 -4.63 1.02
N SER A 164 1.02 -5.82 1.42
CA SER A 164 1.41 -7.10 0.82
C SER A 164 0.92 -7.34 -0.61
N CYS A 165 0.07 -6.47 -1.17
CA CYS A 165 -0.64 -6.74 -2.42
C CYS A 165 -0.06 -6.01 -3.63
N PHE A 166 0.09 -4.69 -3.57
CA PHE A 166 0.37 -3.89 -4.76
C PHE A 166 1.69 -4.25 -5.44
N GLN A 167 2.80 -4.24 -4.70
CA GLN A 167 4.12 -4.52 -5.26
C GLN A 167 4.18 -5.95 -5.82
N LYS A 168 3.75 -6.92 -5.05
CA LYS A 168 3.73 -8.34 -5.45
C LYS A 168 2.90 -8.57 -6.72
N ASP A 169 1.71 -7.97 -6.81
CA ASP A 169 0.80 -8.20 -7.92
C ASP A 169 1.28 -7.49 -9.20
N ILE A 170 1.90 -6.30 -9.07
CA ILE A 170 2.57 -5.64 -10.20
C ILE A 170 3.76 -6.46 -10.70
N LEU A 171 4.63 -6.94 -9.79
CA LEU A 171 5.78 -7.77 -10.18
C LEU A 171 5.34 -9.08 -10.85
N ASN A 172 4.22 -9.66 -10.40
CA ASN A 172 3.62 -10.81 -11.08
C ASN A 172 3.15 -10.45 -12.49
N LEU A 173 2.50 -9.28 -12.66
CA LEU A 173 2.08 -8.79 -13.97
C LEU A 173 3.29 -8.53 -14.89
N VAL A 174 4.37 -7.94 -14.37
CA VAL A 174 5.65 -7.76 -15.09
C VAL A 174 6.20 -9.10 -15.54
N TYR A 175 6.32 -10.06 -14.63
CA TYR A 175 6.78 -11.42 -14.93
C TYR A 175 5.96 -12.11 -16.03
N LEU A 176 4.63 -12.00 -15.97
CA LEU A 176 3.75 -12.52 -17.01
C LEU A 176 4.02 -11.85 -18.35
N CYS A 177 4.13 -10.53 -18.41
CA CYS A 177 4.45 -9.81 -19.63
C CYS A 177 5.79 -10.28 -20.23
N GLU A 178 6.84 -10.41 -19.41
CA GLU A 178 8.15 -10.93 -19.85
C GLU A 178 8.05 -12.36 -20.38
N THR A 179 7.32 -13.24 -19.69
CA THR A 179 7.12 -14.64 -20.09
C THR A 179 6.44 -14.77 -21.46
N TYR A 180 5.58 -13.82 -21.82
CA TYR A 180 4.92 -13.78 -23.12
C TYR A 180 5.64 -12.88 -24.16
N GLY A 181 6.85 -12.39 -23.86
CA GLY A 181 7.64 -11.57 -24.77
C GLY A 181 7.12 -10.13 -24.95
N LEU A 182 6.26 -9.66 -24.05
CA LEU A 182 5.65 -8.32 -24.08
C LEU A 182 6.52 -7.33 -23.30
N LYS A 183 7.71 -7.03 -23.81
CA LYS A 183 8.73 -6.25 -23.12
C LYS A 183 8.26 -4.84 -22.74
N GLU A 184 7.65 -4.13 -23.66
CA GLU A 184 7.16 -2.76 -23.44
C GLU A 184 6.07 -2.71 -22.36
N CYS A 185 5.21 -3.74 -22.32
CA CYS A 185 4.19 -3.85 -21.26
C CYS A 185 4.85 -4.12 -19.90
N ALA A 186 5.86 -4.98 -19.85
CA ALA A 186 6.61 -5.26 -18.63
C ALA A 186 7.30 -4.00 -18.10
N GLU A 187 7.98 -3.25 -18.97
CA GLU A 187 8.64 -1.99 -18.62
C GLU A 187 7.64 -0.95 -18.11
N TYR A 188 6.50 -0.82 -18.75
CA TYR A 188 5.43 0.10 -18.32
C TYR A 188 4.98 -0.19 -16.89
N TRP A 189 4.65 -1.43 -16.55
CA TRP A 189 4.22 -1.78 -15.21
C TRP A 189 5.34 -1.71 -14.18
N ASN A 190 6.57 -2.05 -14.55
CA ASN A 190 7.73 -1.92 -13.67
C ASN A 190 8.02 -0.45 -13.30
N HIS A 191 7.69 0.51 -14.17
CA HIS A 191 7.83 1.93 -13.85
C HIS A 191 6.90 2.39 -12.72
N VAL A 192 5.79 1.71 -12.46
CA VAL A 192 4.94 1.99 -11.29
C VAL A 192 5.71 1.74 -9.98
N ILE A 193 6.48 0.64 -9.92
CA ILE A 193 7.35 0.33 -8.77
C ILE A 193 8.49 1.34 -8.66
N LYS A 194 9.21 1.59 -9.76
CA LYS A 194 10.31 2.56 -9.78
C LYS A 194 9.87 3.96 -9.31
N MET A 195 8.67 4.39 -9.71
CA MET A 195 8.12 5.67 -9.27
C MET A 195 7.79 5.67 -7.78
N ASN A 196 7.32 4.54 -7.24
CA ASN A 196 7.08 4.39 -5.81
C ASN A 196 8.39 4.47 -5.00
N ASP A 197 9.46 3.83 -5.49
CA ASP A 197 10.78 3.88 -4.85
C ASP A 197 11.39 5.29 -4.92
N TYR A 198 11.27 5.96 -6.08
CA TYR A 198 11.67 7.36 -6.23
C TYR A 198 10.94 8.26 -5.22
N GLN A 199 9.65 8.07 -5.03
CA GLN A 199 8.84 8.89 -4.13
C GLN A 199 9.27 8.75 -2.67
N LYS A 200 9.52 7.51 -2.20
CA LYS A 200 10.04 7.22 -0.86
C LYS A 200 11.39 7.92 -0.64
N LYS A 201 12.32 7.69 -1.57
CA LYS A 201 13.67 8.26 -1.51
C LYS A 201 13.66 9.79 -1.56
N ARG A 202 12.88 10.39 -2.46
CA ARG A 202 12.74 11.85 -2.59
C ARG A 202 12.26 12.49 -1.29
N PHE A 203 11.37 11.81 -0.53
CA PHE A 203 10.90 12.33 0.74
C PHE A 203 12.00 12.33 1.79
N SER A 204 12.75 11.24 1.94
CA SER A 204 13.90 11.15 2.85
C SER A 204 14.97 12.20 2.51
N GLU A 205 15.33 12.34 1.23
CA GLU A 205 16.30 13.34 0.74
C GLU A 205 15.82 14.78 1.03
N LYS A 206 14.53 15.06 0.84
CA LYS A 206 13.95 16.36 1.19
C LYS A 206 14.09 16.66 2.68
N MET A 207 13.83 15.69 3.56
CA MET A 207 14.00 15.84 5.01
C MET A 207 15.46 16.22 5.34
N VAL A 208 16.42 15.45 4.84
CA VAL A 208 17.86 15.71 5.07
C VAL A 208 18.25 17.11 4.57
N HIS A 209 17.87 17.44 3.32
CA HIS A 209 18.20 18.74 2.71
C HIS A 209 17.62 19.92 3.49
N THR A 210 16.34 19.85 3.86
CA THR A 210 15.65 20.91 4.61
C THR A 210 16.27 21.10 6.00
N MET A 211 16.71 20.03 6.63
CA MET A 211 17.34 20.06 7.95
C MET A 211 18.84 20.41 7.89
N PHE A 212 19.22 21.32 7.02
CA PHE A 212 20.59 21.84 6.84
C PHE A 212 21.59 20.81 6.29
N ASN A 213 21.14 19.92 5.41
CA ASN A 213 21.91 18.84 4.78
C ASN A 213 22.55 17.85 5.75
N THR A 214 22.01 17.71 6.97
CA THR A 214 22.45 16.70 7.94
C THR A 214 21.35 16.40 8.95
N VAL A 215 21.20 15.12 9.26
CA VAL A 215 20.34 14.63 10.34
C VAL A 215 21.10 13.84 11.38
N THR A 216 22.44 13.77 11.25
CA THR A 216 23.33 13.04 12.16
C THR A 216 23.12 13.49 13.62
N GLY A 217 22.76 12.54 14.48
CA GLY A 217 22.51 12.75 15.90
C GLY A 217 21.21 13.50 16.22
N LYS A 218 20.45 13.98 15.20
CA LYS A 218 19.17 14.67 15.42
C LYS A 218 18.08 13.64 15.74
N LYS A 219 17.26 13.96 16.74
CA LYS A 219 16.06 13.21 17.06
C LYS A 219 14.95 13.57 16.06
N ILE A 220 14.37 12.57 15.41
CA ILE A 220 13.24 12.71 14.48
C ILE A 220 12.08 11.86 15.02
N ALA A 221 10.95 12.50 15.28
CA ALA A 221 9.72 11.82 15.61
C ALA A 221 9.04 11.32 14.31
N VAL A 222 8.61 10.06 14.31
CA VAL A 222 7.85 9.45 13.22
C VAL A 222 6.47 9.08 13.74
N LEU A 223 5.43 9.70 13.23
CA LEU A 223 4.05 9.37 13.53
C LEU A 223 3.45 8.53 12.40
N GLY A 224 3.16 7.27 12.71
CA GLY A 224 2.66 6.28 11.79
C GLY A 224 3.76 5.45 11.14
N TYR A 225 3.61 4.13 11.26
CA TYR A 225 4.50 3.14 10.65
C TYR A 225 3.75 2.12 9.81
N ALA A 226 2.46 1.85 10.10
CA ALA A 226 1.60 1.06 9.25
C ALA A 226 1.54 1.64 7.82
N PHE A 227 1.33 0.81 6.80
CA PHE A 227 1.28 1.30 5.41
C PHE A 227 0.06 2.18 5.12
N LYS A 228 -0.99 2.09 5.92
CA LYS A 228 -2.20 2.95 5.93
C LYS A 228 -2.87 2.91 7.29
N LYS A 229 -3.86 3.78 7.53
CA LYS A 229 -4.67 3.74 8.75
C LYS A 229 -5.56 2.49 8.85
N ASP A 230 -6.08 2.24 10.04
CA ASP A 230 -7.04 1.17 10.39
C ASP A 230 -6.47 -0.26 10.24
N THR A 231 -5.14 -0.40 10.29
CA THR A 231 -4.42 -1.68 10.30
C THR A 231 -3.08 -1.56 11.01
N GLY A 232 -2.59 -2.66 11.58
CA GLY A 232 -1.20 -2.79 12.07
C GLY A 232 -0.25 -3.40 11.02
N ASP A 233 -0.68 -3.58 9.77
CA ASP A 233 0.18 -4.19 8.72
C ASP A 233 1.31 -3.25 8.32
N VAL A 234 2.53 -3.76 8.45
CA VAL A 234 3.78 -3.04 8.15
C VAL A 234 4.49 -3.54 6.90
N ARG A 235 3.94 -4.57 6.22
CA ARG A 235 4.57 -5.17 5.05
C ARG A 235 4.75 -4.14 3.93
N GLU A 236 5.98 -4.02 3.42
CA GLU A 236 6.33 -3.07 2.36
C GLU A 236 5.91 -1.62 2.68
N THR A 237 5.80 -1.25 3.95
CA THR A 237 5.40 0.09 4.34
C THR A 237 6.39 1.14 3.85
N PRO A 238 5.94 2.24 3.21
CA PRO A 238 6.83 3.35 2.84
C PRO A 238 7.56 3.96 4.04
N SER A 239 6.95 3.94 5.23
CA SER A 239 7.53 4.47 6.47
C SER A 239 8.84 3.78 6.83
N MET A 240 8.93 2.46 6.64
CA MET A 240 10.14 1.68 6.90
C MET A 240 11.32 2.17 6.03
N PHE A 241 11.08 2.44 4.75
CA PHE A 241 12.13 2.93 3.84
C PHE A 241 12.61 4.32 4.22
N VAL A 242 11.69 5.21 4.65
CA VAL A 242 12.06 6.54 5.17
C VAL A 242 12.88 6.42 6.47
N VAL A 243 12.44 5.57 7.40
CA VAL A 243 13.18 5.32 8.65
C VAL A 243 14.57 4.75 8.35
N ARG A 244 14.67 3.74 7.47
CA ARG A 244 15.95 3.18 7.02
C ARG A 244 16.90 4.26 6.49
N ASP A 245 16.43 5.09 5.57
CA ASP A 245 17.26 6.11 4.94
C ASP A 245 17.77 7.12 5.97
N LEU A 246 16.93 7.55 6.91
CA LEU A 246 17.31 8.47 7.97
C LEU A 246 18.27 7.84 8.99
N VAL A 247 18.13 6.55 9.30
CA VAL A 247 19.06 5.80 10.17
C VAL A 247 20.43 5.68 9.50
N LEU A 248 20.48 5.43 8.19
CA LEU A 248 21.74 5.40 7.43
C LEU A 248 22.46 6.76 7.46
N GLU A 249 21.72 7.86 7.56
CA GLU A 249 22.21 9.22 7.79
C GLU A 249 22.47 9.53 9.30
N GLN A 250 22.45 8.48 10.15
CA GLN A 250 22.74 8.55 11.58
C GLN A 250 21.76 9.42 12.42
N ALA A 251 20.51 9.52 11.99
CA ALA A 251 19.44 10.10 12.79
C ALA A 251 19.02 9.16 13.95
N LYS A 252 18.44 9.74 15.01
CA LYS A 252 17.78 9.02 16.09
C LYS A 252 16.26 9.07 15.86
N ILE A 253 15.65 7.94 15.61
CA ILE A 253 14.25 7.85 15.22
C ILE A 253 13.41 7.41 16.42
N HIS A 254 12.34 8.16 16.71
CA HIS A 254 11.34 7.81 17.71
C HIS A 254 10.00 7.59 17.03
N VAL A 255 9.57 6.32 16.93
CA VAL A 255 8.36 5.92 16.21
C VAL A 255 7.20 5.82 17.18
N TYR A 256 6.07 6.42 16.81
CA TYR A 256 4.77 6.13 17.40
C TYR A 256 3.77 5.72 16.32
N ASP A 257 3.14 4.59 16.52
CA ASP A 257 2.00 4.13 15.73
C ASP A 257 0.98 3.48 16.68
N PRO A 258 -0.33 3.78 16.56
CA PRO A 258 -1.33 3.27 17.51
C PRO A 258 -1.57 1.76 17.42
N GLN A 259 -1.17 1.09 16.33
CA GLN A 259 -1.46 -0.33 16.11
C GLN A 259 -0.25 -1.19 15.78
N VAL A 260 0.91 -0.60 15.50
CA VAL A 260 2.11 -1.35 15.16
C VAL A 260 2.92 -1.68 16.41
N SER A 261 3.17 -2.96 16.61
CA SER A 261 4.06 -3.41 17.68
C SER A 261 5.53 -3.19 17.33
N ARG A 262 6.39 -3.09 18.36
CA ARG A 262 7.84 -3.06 18.15
C ARG A 262 8.34 -4.31 17.41
N GLU A 263 7.79 -5.46 17.74
CA GLU A 263 8.19 -6.75 17.17
C GLU A 263 7.86 -6.82 15.66
N ASP A 264 6.68 -6.40 15.26
CA ASP A 264 6.29 -6.36 13.84
C ASP A 264 7.18 -5.39 13.06
N MET A 265 7.47 -4.22 13.62
CA MET A 265 8.37 -3.24 13.01
C MET A 265 9.76 -3.82 12.75
N TRP A 266 10.37 -4.48 13.75
CA TRP A 266 11.70 -5.06 13.64
C TRP A 266 11.73 -6.24 12.68
N THR A 267 10.73 -7.11 12.73
CA THR A 267 10.61 -8.26 11.85
C THR A 267 10.57 -7.82 10.37
N GLU A 268 9.79 -6.78 10.07
CA GLU A 268 9.69 -6.28 8.70
C GLU A 268 10.96 -5.53 8.25
N MET A 269 11.61 -4.77 9.14
CA MET A 269 12.88 -4.12 8.84
C MET A 269 13.99 -5.12 8.52
N ASP A 270 14.05 -6.23 9.26
CA ASP A 270 15.01 -7.31 8.98
C ASP A 270 14.67 -8.02 7.66
N TYR A 271 13.40 -8.41 7.49
CA TYR A 271 12.97 -9.18 6.33
C TYR A 271 13.12 -8.40 5.02
N THR A 272 12.66 -7.16 4.97
CA THR A 272 12.59 -6.37 3.72
C THR A 272 13.86 -5.57 3.47
N CYS A 273 14.47 -5.00 4.50
CA CYS A 273 15.65 -4.13 4.36
C CYS A 273 16.96 -4.81 4.81
N SER A 274 16.92 -6.03 5.33
CA SER A 274 18.08 -6.70 5.95
C SER A 274 18.73 -5.87 7.06
N MET A 275 17.94 -5.06 7.76
CA MET A 275 18.37 -4.22 8.87
C MET A 275 18.07 -4.89 10.19
N ASN A 276 19.11 -5.39 10.85
CA ASN A 276 19.06 -6.02 12.16
C ASN A 276 20.31 -5.69 12.95
N ALA A 277 20.38 -6.11 14.22
CA ALA A 277 21.52 -5.83 15.10
C ALA A 277 22.87 -6.37 14.59
N THR A 278 22.86 -7.40 13.73
CA THR A 278 24.08 -7.97 13.13
C THR A 278 24.57 -7.13 11.95
N THR A 279 23.67 -6.73 11.06
CA THR A 279 24.00 -5.96 9.85
C THR A 279 24.21 -4.48 10.14
N HIS A 280 23.53 -3.95 11.16
CA HIS A 280 23.58 -2.55 11.58
C HIS A 280 23.72 -2.45 13.10
N PRO A 281 24.96 -2.63 13.66
CA PRO A 281 25.21 -2.46 15.08
C PRO A 281 24.78 -1.06 15.53
N GLY A 282 24.04 -0.97 16.65
CA GLY A 282 23.47 0.29 17.15
C GLY A 282 22.09 0.65 16.58
N LEU A 283 21.49 -0.20 15.72
CA LEU A 283 20.16 0.04 15.16
C LEU A 283 19.08 0.17 16.25
N GLU A 284 19.13 -0.65 17.30
CA GLU A 284 18.18 -0.60 18.43
C GLU A 284 18.29 0.69 19.26
N GLU A 285 19.47 1.32 19.26
CA GLU A 285 19.71 2.63 19.89
C GLU A 285 19.25 3.78 18.97
N ALA A 286 19.36 3.57 17.67
CA ALA A 286 18.96 4.55 16.66
C ALA A 286 17.46 4.62 16.44
N VAL A 287 16.71 3.49 16.62
CA VAL A 287 15.26 3.43 16.39
C VAL A 287 14.58 2.92 17.66
N THR A 288 13.72 3.76 18.24
CA THR A 288 12.93 3.43 19.44
C THR A 288 11.45 3.62 19.19
N THR A 289 10.62 2.79 19.81
CA THR A 289 9.17 2.98 19.84
C THR A 289 8.78 3.85 21.03
N SER A 290 7.87 4.78 20.83
CA SER A 290 7.34 5.68 21.85
C SER A 290 5.94 5.27 22.25
N PRO A 291 5.50 5.46 23.51
CA PRO A 291 4.19 5.05 23.98
C PRO A 291 3.05 5.94 23.44
N ASP A 292 3.35 7.16 23.03
CA ASP A 292 2.41 8.15 22.47
C ASP A 292 3.14 9.18 21.59
N ALA A 293 2.36 9.96 20.86
CA ALA A 293 2.86 10.97 19.93
C ALA A 293 3.66 12.08 20.62
N TYR A 294 3.29 12.48 21.85
CA TYR A 294 3.96 13.55 22.56
C TYR A 294 5.35 13.11 23.03
N SER A 295 5.46 11.87 23.56
CA SER A 295 6.74 11.28 23.96
C SER A 295 7.70 11.11 22.76
N ALA A 296 7.16 10.78 21.59
CA ALA A 296 7.97 10.73 20.37
C ALA A 296 8.53 12.11 20.01
N CYS A 297 7.70 13.16 20.12
CA CYS A 297 8.05 14.52 19.72
C CYS A 297 8.93 15.27 20.73
N ASP A 298 8.99 14.84 22.01
CA ASP A 298 9.76 15.54 23.06
C ASP A 298 11.23 15.65 22.67
N GLY A 299 11.77 16.87 22.61
CA GLY A 299 13.14 17.16 22.18
C GLY A 299 13.45 16.82 20.71
N ALA A 300 12.46 16.48 19.89
CA ALA A 300 12.69 16.17 18.48
C ALA A 300 13.01 17.43 17.66
N HIS A 301 13.89 17.31 16.68
CA HIS A 301 14.22 18.36 15.73
C HIS A 301 13.20 18.41 14.57
N ALA A 302 12.62 17.27 14.23
CA ALA A 302 11.60 17.14 13.21
C ALA A 302 10.53 16.14 13.61
N LEU A 303 9.34 16.34 13.05
CA LEU A 303 8.20 15.44 13.09
C LEU A 303 7.85 15.03 11.67
N ALA A 304 7.85 13.73 11.36
CA ALA A 304 7.39 13.16 10.09
C ALA A 304 6.07 12.40 10.29
N VAL A 305 5.02 12.79 9.54
CA VAL A 305 3.74 12.07 9.53
C VAL A 305 3.72 11.15 8.33
N LEU A 306 3.80 9.84 8.56
CA LEU A 306 3.99 8.83 7.52
C LEU A 306 2.77 7.92 7.29
N THR A 307 1.83 7.87 8.25
CA THR A 307 0.53 7.18 8.11
C THR A 307 -0.61 8.16 8.44
N GLU A 308 -1.72 8.03 7.71
CA GLU A 308 -2.87 8.95 7.81
C GLU A 308 -3.84 8.63 8.96
N TRP A 309 -3.34 8.32 10.17
CA TRP A 309 -4.17 8.13 11.35
C TRP A 309 -4.98 9.37 11.70
N ASP A 310 -6.26 9.21 12.00
CA ASP A 310 -7.14 10.35 12.29
C ASP A 310 -6.74 11.06 13.59
N GLU A 311 -6.18 10.37 14.58
CA GLU A 311 -5.67 10.98 15.81
C GLU A 311 -4.59 12.03 15.56
N PHE A 312 -3.75 11.86 14.53
CA PHE A 312 -2.68 12.82 14.23
C PHE A 312 -3.21 14.19 13.78
N LYS A 313 -4.46 14.25 13.32
CA LYS A 313 -5.11 15.52 12.95
C LYS A 313 -5.51 16.36 14.16
N THR A 314 -5.66 15.73 15.33
CA THR A 314 -6.25 16.33 16.54
C THR A 314 -5.28 16.46 17.70
N LEU A 315 -3.99 16.22 17.50
CA LEU A 315 -2.97 16.40 18.52
C LEU A 315 -2.84 17.88 18.92
N ASP A 316 -2.42 18.12 20.15
CA ASP A 316 -2.06 19.45 20.64
C ASP A 316 -0.69 19.85 20.06
N TYR A 317 -0.70 20.49 18.90
CA TYR A 317 0.51 20.91 18.20
C TYR A 317 1.22 22.10 18.87
N GLU A 318 0.54 22.93 19.68
CA GLU A 318 1.21 23.95 20.50
C GLU A 318 2.07 23.28 21.57
N ARG A 319 1.55 22.27 22.27
CA ARG A 319 2.31 21.44 23.22
C ARG A 319 3.51 20.76 22.54
N ILE A 320 3.31 20.15 21.36
CA ILE A 320 4.40 19.52 20.58
C ILE A 320 5.46 20.56 20.21
N TYR A 321 5.05 21.71 19.68
CA TYR A 321 5.99 22.79 19.32
C TYR A 321 6.85 23.20 20.51
N ASN A 322 6.23 23.41 21.67
CA ASN A 322 6.94 23.85 22.87
C ASN A 322 7.97 22.81 23.39
N SER A 323 7.74 21.51 23.15
CA SER A 323 8.64 20.44 23.58
C SER A 323 9.76 20.12 22.56
N MET A 324 9.62 20.53 21.29
CA MET A 324 10.60 20.25 20.23
C MET A 324 11.79 21.22 20.26
N ALA A 325 12.93 20.76 19.74
CA ALA A 325 14.09 21.59 19.42
C ALA A 325 13.74 22.62 18.31
N LYS A 326 14.43 23.78 18.30
CA LYS A 326 14.17 24.85 17.33
C LYS A 326 15.34 24.99 16.34
N PRO A 327 15.05 25.26 15.07
CA PRO A 327 13.73 25.34 14.44
C PRO A 327 13.01 23.98 14.43
N ALA A 328 11.68 23.98 14.61
CA ALA A 328 10.89 22.77 14.67
C ALA A 328 10.29 22.49 13.29
N PHE A 329 10.70 21.37 12.67
CA PHE A 329 10.26 20.98 11.34
C PHE A 329 9.09 20.00 11.42
N ILE A 330 8.12 20.15 10.50
CA ILE A 330 7.10 19.15 10.22
C ILE A 330 7.20 18.73 8.75
N PHE A 331 7.24 17.39 8.52
CA PHE A 331 7.18 16.78 7.21
C PHE A 331 5.89 15.96 7.10
N ASP A 332 4.88 16.51 6.43
CA ASP A 332 3.60 15.81 6.23
C ASP A 332 3.64 14.96 4.95
N GLY A 333 3.90 13.67 5.15
CA GLY A 333 3.97 12.66 4.09
C GLY A 333 2.61 12.18 3.59
N ARG A 334 1.50 12.65 4.19
CA ARG A 334 0.13 12.20 3.88
C ARG A 334 -0.84 13.35 3.54
N ASN A 335 -0.39 14.59 3.67
CA ASN A 335 -1.21 15.79 3.45
C ASN A 335 -2.49 15.83 4.31
N ILE A 336 -2.38 15.44 5.59
CA ILE A 336 -3.53 15.35 6.51
C ILE A 336 -3.60 16.47 7.54
N LEU A 337 -2.54 17.27 7.69
CA LEU A 337 -2.45 18.29 8.71
C LEU A 337 -2.94 19.67 8.22
N ASP A 338 -3.32 20.53 9.16
CA ASP A 338 -3.57 21.95 8.90
C ASP A 338 -2.23 22.71 8.81
N HIS A 339 -1.68 22.79 7.60
CA HIS A 339 -0.37 23.39 7.36
C HIS A 339 -0.33 24.88 7.71
N GLU A 340 -1.43 25.61 7.50
CA GLU A 340 -1.48 27.05 7.82
C GLU A 340 -1.53 27.28 9.34
N GLY A 341 -2.35 26.52 10.05
CA GLY A 341 -2.40 26.55 11.51
C GLY A 341 -1.05 26.23 12.13
N LEU A 342 -0.36 25.19 11.63
CA LEU A 342 0.97 24.80 12.10
C LEU A 342 2.04 25.88 11.88
N ARG A 343 2.03 26.56 10.73
CA ARG A 343 2.94 27.69 10.48
C ARG A 343 2.68 28.87 11.42
N LYS A 344 1.40 29.14 11.78
CA LYS A 344 1.05 30.20 12.76
C LYS A 344 1.56 29.88 14.16
N ILE A 345 1.65 28.59 14.55
CA ILE A 345 2.26 28.13 15.80
C ILE A 345 3.78 28.37 15.77
N GLY A 346 4.42 28.32 14.59
CA GLY A 346 5.85 28.55 14.42
C GLY A 346 6.64 27.41 13.80
N PHE A 347 5.97 26.32 13.35
CA PHE A 347 6.63 25.23 12.66
C PHE A 347 7.08 25.60 11.25
N GLU A 348 8.20 25.04 10.82
CA GLU A 348 8.57 24.94 9.41
C GLU A 348 7.89 23.72 8.80
N VAL A 349 6.87 23.94 7.97
CA VAL A 349 5.99 22.88 7.46
C VAL A 349 6.28 22.59 6.01
N HIS A 350 6.68 21.34 5.73
CA HIS A 350 6.90 20.78 4.41
C HIS A 350 5.93 19.63 4.16
N ALA A 351 5.29 19.61 3.01
CA ALA A 351 4.32 18.58 2.64
C ALA A 351 4.54 18.14 1.20
N ILE A 352 4.06 16.93 0.89
CA ILE A 352 4.21 16.35 -0.45
C ILE A 352 3.36 17.12 -1.46
N GLY A 353 3.99 17.53 -2.57
CA GLY A 353 3.32 18.21 -3.66
C GLY A 353 2.80 19.61 -3.32
N LYS A 354 3.34 20.21 -2.26
CA LYS A 354 3.06 21.60 -1.88
C LYS A 354 4.26 22.48 -2.21
N PRO A 355 4.04 23.73 -2.66
CA PRO A 355 5.13 24.67 -2.87
C PRO A 355 5.87 24.93 -1.56
N ASP A 356 7.18 25.09 -1.67
CA ASP A 356 8.00 25.54 -0.56
C ASP A 356 7.76 27.04 -0.33
N PRO A 357 7.26 27.44 0.86
CA PRO A 357 6.98 28.84 1.13
C PRO A 357 8.20 29.76 0.99
N ASN A 358 9.40 29.21 1.26
CA ASN A 358 10.64 30.00 1.18
C ASN A 358 11.14 30.18 -0.26
N LYS A 359 10.72 29.31 -1.17
CA LYS A 359 11.14 29.32 -2.59
C LYS A 359 10.15 30.06 -3.50
N PHE A 360 8.90 30.14 -3.10
CA PHE A 360 7.78 30.69 -3.88
C PHE A 360 6.98 31.69 -3.05
N SER A 361 7.67 32.64 -2.37
CA SER A 361 7.04 33.65 -1.53
C SER A 361 6.14 34.65 -2.29
N ASP A 362 6.26 34.68 -3.63
CA ASP A 362 5.56 35.64 -4.48
C ASP A 362 4.31 35.02 -5.17
N LEU A 363 3.94 33.78 -4.83
CA LEU A 363 2.73 33.11 -5.32
C LEU A 363 1.67 33.01 -4.21
#